data_2809ba867e1ed6f8ff9d77504077fc35
#
_entry.id   2809ba867e1ed6f8ff9d77504077fc35
#
_cell.length_a   1.000
_cell.length_b   1.000
_cell.length_c   1.000
_cell.angle_alpha   90.00
_cell.angle_beta   90.00
_cell.angle_gamma   90.00
#
_symmetry.space_group_name_H-M   'P 1'
#
loop_
_entity.id
_entity.type
_entity.pdbx_description
1 polymer ?
#
loop_
_entity_poly.entity_id
_entity_poly.type
_entity_poly.pdbx_seq_one_letter_code
_entity_poly.pdbx_strand_id
1 'polypeptide(L)'
;MESVRKAFKEATEKYGCVDILVNNAGISENTSFMDYTEETFDKVIDLNVKGVFNTTRVAAECMVTRGKGVILSTSSMVSTSGQPNGVAYPASKFAVNGLTVSLARELERV
;
A
#
# COMPACT_ATOMS: atom_id res chain seq x y z
N MET A 1 -2.62 6.02 10.49
CA MET A 1 -3.76 5.09 10.72
C MET A 1 -5.05 5.81 11.09
N GLU A 2 -5.04 6.79 11.97
CA GLU A 2 -6.25 7.51 12.36
C GLU A 2 -6.94 8.24 11.22
N SER A 3 -6.17 8.92 10.36
CA SER A 3 -6.75 9.63 9.21
C SER A 3 -7.38 8.66 8.22
N VAL A 4 -6.79 7.49 8.06
CA VAL A 4 -7.33 6.45 7.20
C VAL A 4 -8.65 5.92 7.79
N ARG A 5 -8.67 5.63 9.08
CA ARG A 5 -9.88 5.15 9.74
C ARG A 5 -11.02 6.16 9.65
N LYS A 6 -10.70 7.45 9.82
CA LYS A 6 -11.69 8.52 9.69
C LYS A 6 -12.28 8.56 8.28
N ALA A 7 -11.45 8.51 7.25
CA ALA A 7 -11.90 8.53 5.87
C ALA A 7 -12.79 7.32 5.55
N PHE A 8 -12.39 6.12 5.97
CA PHE A 8 -13.19 4.92 5.77
C PHE A 8 -14.50 4.94 6.54
N LYS A 9 -14.48 5.49 7.76
CA LYS A 9 -15.70 5.63 8.55
C LYS A 9 -16.72 6.51 7.84
N GLU A 10 -16.29 7.66 7.34
CA GLU A 10 -17.15 8.57 6.59
C GLU A 10 -17.72 7.90 5.33
N ALA A 11 -16.86 7.20 4.57
CA ALA A 11 -17.29 6.50 3.37
C ALA A 11 -18.28 5.37 3.69
N THR A 12 -18.01 4.62 4.75
CA THR A 12 -18.85 3.49 5.16
C THR A 12 -20.23 3.97 5.64
N GLU A 13 -20.27 5.08 6.37
CA GLU A 13 -21.52 5.67 6.82
C GLU A 13 -22.40 6.13 5.65
N LYS A 14 -21.76 6.59 4.58
CA LYS A 14 -22.48 7.12 3.42
C LYS A 14 -22.83 6.06 2.37
N TYR A 15 -21.93 5.14 2.10
CA TYR A 15 -22.06 4.19 0.98
C TYR A 15 -22.05 2.71 1.40
N GLY A 16 -21.81 2.42 2.66
CA GLY A 16 -21.63 1.05 3.14
C GLY A 16 -20.18 0.60 3.04
N CYS A 17 -19.94 -0.68 3.25
CA CYS A 17 -18.61 -1.27 3.25
C CYS A 17 -17.94 -1.16 1.88
N VAL A 18 -16.64 -0.90 1.85
CA VAL A 18 -15.87 -0.85 0.62
C VAL A 18 -15.81 -2.24 -0.01
N ASP A 19 -16.20 -2.34 -1.26
CA ASP A 19 -16.18 -3.61 -2.01
C ASP A 19 -14.85 -3.82 -2.72
N ILE A 20 -14.27 -2.74 -3.25
CA ILE A 20 -13.02 -2.78 -3.99
C ILE A 20 -12.13 -1.65 -3.49
N LEU A 21 -10.93 -2.00 -3.02
CA LEU A 21 -9.92 -1.02 -2.64
C LEU A 21 -8.85 -0.99 -3.72
N VAL A 22 -8.54 0.20 -4.23
CA VAL A 22 -7.43 0.39 -5.17
C VAL A 22 -6.35 1.23 -4.50
N ASN A 23 -5.22 0.63 -4.21
CA ASN A 23 -4.05 1.31 -3.67
C ASN A 23 -3.19 1.83 -4.81
N ASN A 24 -3.44 3.05 -5.24
CA ASN A 24 -2.77 3.64 -6.39
C ASN A 24 -1.85 4.82 -6.04
N ALA A 25 -1.97 5.36 -4.84
CA ALA A 25 -1.13 6.48 -4.42
C ALA A 25 0.32 6.05 -4.22
N GLY A 26 1.23 6.90 -4.62
CA GLY A 26 2.66 6.63 -4.44
C GLY A 26 3.50 7.78 -4.92
N ILE A 27 4.74 7.83 -4.48
CA ILE A 27 5.72 8.81 -4.93
C ILE A 27 6.96 8.10 -5.42
N SER A 28 7.62 8.72 -6.38
CA SER A 28 8.86 8.26 -6.96
C SER A 28 9.89 9.38 -6.84
N GLU A 29 11.16 9.03 -6.86
CA GLU A 29 12.25 10.00 -6.88
C GLU A 29 13.49 9.32 -7.45
N ASN A 30 14.51 10.12 -7.81
CA ASN A 30 15.68 9.59 -8.52
C ASN A 30 17.01 10.11 -7.95
N THR A 31 17.05 10.41 -6.67
CA THR A 31 18.27 10.86 -6.00
C THR A 31 19.28 9.73 -5.96
N SER A 32 20.57 10.03 -6.25
CA SER A 32 21.61 9.01 -6.17
C SER A 32 21.79 8.54 -4.73
N PHE A 33 22.25 7.31 -4.54
CA PHE A 33 22.33 6.71 -3.21
C PHE A 33 23.20 7.52 -2.25
N MET A 34 24.32 8.05 -2.72
CA MET A 34 25.24 8.80 -1.86
C MET A 34 24.71 10.16 -1.42
N ASP A 35 23.72 10.70 -2.14
CA ASP A 35 23.04 11.94 -1.79
C ASP A 35 21.71 11.69 -1.09
N TYR A 36 21.34 10.43 -0.89
CA TYR A 36 20.07 10.05 -0.30
C TYR A 36 20.06 10.35 1.18
N THR A 37 18.95 10.89 1.67
CA THR A 37 18.78 11.15 3.09
C THR A 37 17.80 10.15 3.69
N GLU A 38 17.95 9.89 4.97
CA GLU A 38 17.00 9.06 5.72
C GLU A 38 15.59 9.65 5.65
N GLU A 39 15.49 10.97 5.69
CA GLU A 39 14.21 11.68 5.59
C GLU A 39 13.50 11.37 4.27
N THR A 40 14.21 11.41 3.14
CA THR A 40 13.64 11.08 1.84
C THR A 40 13.23 9.62 1.77
N PHE A 41 14.05 8.73 2.30
CA PHE A 41 13.75 7.30 2.36
C PHE A 41 12.47 7.06 3.15
N ASP A 42 12.37 7.64 4.35
CA ASP A 42 11.21 7.49 5.21
C ASP A 42 9.93 8.00 4.54
N LYS A 43 10.02 9.12 3.85
CA LYS A 43 8.87 9.70 3.15
C LYS A 43 8.32 8.76 2.07
N VAL A 44 9.20 8.17 1.27
CA VAL A 44 8.79 7.23 0.22
C VAL A 44 8.19 5.97 0.83
N ILE A 45 8.84 5.41 1.84
CA ILE A 45 8.36 4.20 2.51
C ILE A 45 7.05 4.46 3.24
N ASP A 46 6.92 5.58 3.94
CA ASP A 46 5.69 5.90 4.66
C ASP A 46 4.49 6.00 3.72
N LEU A 47 4.65 6.62 2.56
CA LEU A 47 3.54 6.71 1.62
C LEU A 47 3.34 5.41 0.85
N ASN A 48 4.40 4.86 0.26
CA ASN A 48 4.27 3.75 -0.67
C ASN A 48 4.05 2.40 0.00
N VAL A 49 4.52 2.21 1.23
CA VAL A 49 4.39 0.94 1.95
C VAL A 49 3.41 1.06 3.11
N LYS A 50 3.68 1.94 4.05
CA LYS A 50 2.85 2.09 5.24
C LYS A 50 1.45 2.59 4.88
N GLY A 51 1.34 3.47 3.90
CA GLY A 51 0.06 3.91 3.39
C GLY A 51 -0.77 2.76 2.82
N VAL A 52 -0.15 1.89 2.04
CA VAL A 52 -0.81 0.69 1.50
C VAL A 52 -1.23 -0.25 2.62
N PHE A 53 -0.37 -0.47 3.61
CA PHE A 53 -0.71 -1.28 4.77
C PHE A 53 -1.93 -0.71 5.50
N ASN A 54 -1.92 0.59 5.77
CA ASN A 54 -2.99 1.24 6.53
C ASN A 54 -4.35 1.15 5.83
N THR A 55 -4.42 1.48 4.55
CA THR A 55 -5.66 1.42 3.80
C THR A 55 -6.16 -0.01 3.65
N THR A 56 -5.24 -0.93 3.38
CA THR A 56 -5.57 -2.35 3.23
C THR A 56 -6.10 -2.93 4.54
N ARG A 57 -5.46 -2.60 5.67
CA ARG A 57 -5.90 -3.10 6.98
C ARG A 57 -7.31 -2.66 7.30
N VAL A 58 -7.62 -1.38 7.09
CA VAL A 58 -8.94 -0.85 7.42
C VAL A 58 -10.00 -1.40 6.47
N ALA A 59 -9.73 -1.47 5.18
CA ALA A 59 -10.65 -2.05 4.22
C ALA A 59 -10.90 -3.55 4.50
N ALA A 60 -9.84 -4.29 4.81
CA ALA A 60 -9.93 -5.72 5.08
C ALA A 60 -10.80 -6.03 6.29
N GLU A 61 -10.80 -5.17 7.30
CA GLU A 61 -11.66 -5.40 8.49
C GLU A 61 -13.13 -5.56 8.10
N CYS A 62 -13.60 -4.73 7.18
CA CYS A 62 -14.98 -4.83 6.71
C CYS A 62 -15.18 -5.97 5.72
N MET A 63 -14.23 -6.16 4.80
CA MET A 63 -14.30 -7.22 3.79
C MET A 63 -14.33 -8.61 4.40
N VAL A 64 -13.51 -8.85 5.42
CA VAL A 64 -13.46 -10.14 6.11
C VAL A 64 -14.79 -10.43 6.80
N THR A 65 -15.38 -9.42 7.43
CA THR A 65 -16.69 -9.56 8.10
C THR A 65 -17.77 -9.97 7.10
N ARG A 66 -17.70 -9.43 5.87
CA ARG A 66 -18.66 -9.75 4.81
C ARG A 66 -18.32 -11.05 4.07
N GLY A 67 -17.11 -11.57 4.22
CA GLY A 67 -16.66 -12.75 3.53
C GLY A 67 -16.30 -12.53 2.06
N LYS A 68 -16.15 -11.27 1.62
CA LYS A 68 -15.79 -10.95 0.24
C LYS A 68 -15.19 -9.56 0.12
N GLY A 69 -14.40 -9.36 -0.92
CA GLY A 69 -13.80 -8.06 -1.23
C GLY A 69 -12.68 -8.23 -2.24
N VAL A 70 -12.25 -7.11 -2.81
CA VAL A 70 -11.14 -7.08 -3.76
C VAL A 70 -10.18 -5.96 -3.36
N ILE A 71 -8.91 -6.27 -3.31
CA ILE A 71 -7.85 -5.30 -3.02
C ILE A 71 -6.85 -5.35 -4.18
N LEU A 72 -6.68 -4.21 -4.85
CA LEU A 72 -5.72 -4.05 -5.93
C LEU A 72 -4.66 -3.05 -5.52
N SER A 73 -3.40 -3.44 -5.65
CA SER A 73 -2.29 -2.54 -5.31
C SER A 73 -1.41 -2.34 -6.54
N THR A 74 -1.14 -1.08 -6.87
CA THR A 74 -0.29 -0.75 -8.00
C THR A 74 1.17 -0.99 -7.67
N SER A 75 1.83 -1.78 -8.48
CA SER A 75 3.26 -2.03 -8.40
C SER A 75 3.96 -1.37 -9.60
N SER A 76 5.16 -1.83 -9.92
CA SER A 76 5.95 -1.28 -11.01
C SER A 76 6.93 -2.33 -11.51
N MET A 77 7.39 -2.21 -12.76
CA MET A 77 8.43 -3.10 -13.26
C MET A 77 9.73 -2.95 -12.48
N VAL A 78 9.97 -1.81 -11.84
CA VAL A 78 11.16 -1.63 -11.00
C VAL A 78 11.11 -2.48 -9.74
N SER A 79 9.97 -3.07 -9.42
CA SER A 79 9.86 -4.03 -8.32
C SER A 79 10.53 -5.36 -8.62
N THR A 80 10.92 -5.59 -9.88
CA THR A 80 11.65 -6.80 -10.27
C THR A 80 13.06 -6.50 -10.77
N SER A 81 13.27 -5.33 -11.37
CA SER A 81 14.55 -4.99 -11.99
C SER A 81 15.36 -3.94 -11.23
N GLY A 82 14.74 -3.17 -10.35
CA GLY A 82 15.40 -2.03 -9.72
C GLY A 82 15.48 -0.84 -10.67
N GLN A 83 16.19 0.19 -10.28
CA GLN A 83 16.43 1.37 -11.10
C GLN A 83 17.77 1.99 -10.73
N PRO A 84 18.40 2.80 -11.62
CA PRO A 84 19.74 3.34 -11.38
C PRO A 84 19.85 4.27 -10.19
N ASN A 85 18.83 5.08 -9.92
CA ASN A 85 18.80 6.04 -8.81
C ASN A 85 17.45 5.97 -8.10
N GLY A 86 17.40 6.43 -6.84
CA GLY A 86 16.15 6.46 -6.10
C GLY A 86 15.79 5.10 -5.51
N VAL A 87 16.65 4.60 -4.64
CA VAL A 87 16.55 3.23 -4.09
C VAL A 87 15.25 2.96 -3.33
N ALA A 88 14.64 3.98 -2.73
CA ALA A 88 13.44 3.78 -1.92
C ALA A 88 12.22 3.40 -2.75
N TYR A 89 12.08 3.92 -3.96
CA TYR A 89 10.93 3.60 -4.79
C TYR A 89 10.87 2.12 -5.18
N PRO A 90 11.90 1.52 -5.79
CA PRO A 90 11.86 0.08 -6.05
C PRO A 90 11.77 -0.75 -4.77
N ALA A 91 12.44 -0.34 -3.69
CA ALA A 91 12.31 -1.02 -2.40
C ALA A 91 10.85 -1.03 -1.93
N SER A 92 10.13 0.09 -2.07
CA SER A 92 8.72 0.18 -1.69
C SER A 92 7.84 -0.73 -2.55
N LYS A 93 8.13 -0.83 -3.85
CA LYS A 93 7.31 -1.66 -4.75
C LYS A 93 7.57 -3.15 -4.56
N PHE A 94 8.81 -3.56 -4.25
CA PHE A 94 9.09 -4.94 -3.81
C PHE A 94 8.31 -5.26 -2.52
N ALA A 95 8.28 -4.32 -1.57
CA ALA A 95 7.54 -4.50 -0.33
C ALA A 95 6.04 -4.67 -0.58
N VAL A 96 5.46 -3.89 -1.48
CA VAL A 96 4.05 -4.01 -1.86
C VAL A 96 3.76 -5.37 -2.48
N ASN A 97 4.67 -5.87 -3.32
CA ASN A 97 4.51 -7.21 -3.90
C ASN A 97 4.50 -8.28 -2.80
N GLY A 98 5.44 -8.20 -1.87
CA GLY A 98 5.51 -9.15 -0.74
C GLY A 98 4.25 -9.10 0.12
N LEU A 99 3.79 -7.91 0.45
CA LEU A 99 2.58 -7.72 1.24
C LEU A 99 1.36 -8.30 0.52
N THR A 100 1.24 -8.03 -0.77
CA THR A 100 0.12 -8.50 -1.59
C THR A 100 0.05 -10.02 -1.64
N VAL A 101 1.18 -10.67 -1.93
CA VAL A 101 1.24 -12.14 -2.02
C VAL A 101 0.94 -12.79 -0.68
N SER A 102 1.52 -12.27 0.41
CA SER A 102 1.30 -12.84 1.74
C SER A 102 -0.13 -12.63 2.20
N LEU A 103 -0.69 -11.46 1.95
CA LEU A 103 -2.05 -11.14 2.34
C LEU A 103 -3.06 -12.01 1.59
N ALA A 104 -2.83 -12.25 0.30
CA ALA A 104 -3.68 -13.11 -0.50
C ALA A 104 -3.76 -14.51 0.09
N ARG A 105 -2.63 -15.05 0.52
CA ARG A 105 -2.60 -16.39 1.15
C ARG A 105 -3.32 -16.41 2.49
N GLU A 106 -3.18 -15.34 3.26
CA GLU A 106 -3.80 -15.27 4.59
C GLU A 106 -5.31 -15.09 4.49
N LEU A 107 -5.79 -14.24 3.61
CA LEU A 107 -7.21 -13.90 3.51
C LEU A 107 -8.03 -14.85 2.64
N GLU A 108 -7.43 -15.68 1.81
CA GLU A 108 -8.17 -16.63 0.97
C GLU A 108 -8.99 -17.63 1.76
N ARG A 109 -8.69 -17.78 3.06
CA ARG A 109 -9.36 -18.72 3.95
C ARG A 109 -10.53 -18.12 4.74
N VAL A 110 -10.77 -16.84 4.54
CA VAL A 110 -11.80 -16.12 5.30
C VAL A 110 -12.95 -15.61 4.38
#